data_9583c18bf7a271c1618f5ef2bed38bd4
#
_entry.id   9583c18bf7a271c1618f5ef2bed38bd4
#
_cell.length_a   1.000
_cell.length_b   1.000
_cell.length_c   1.000
_cell.angle_alpha   90.00
_cell.angle_beta   90.00
_cell.angle_gamma   90.00
#
_symmetry.space_group_name_H-M   'P 1'
#
loop_
_entity.id
_entity.type
_entity.pdbx_description
1 polymer ?
#
loop_
_entity_poly.entity_id
_entity_poly.type
_entity_poly.pdbx_seq_one_letter_code
_entity_poly.pdbx_strand_id
1 'polypeptide(L)'
;TFGGTPICAAAALNVISRLNEDVFAGVKERAAYIRKELTGAPCVKSITGLGLMIGILPEHKTAAEVASACLQDGLMVLTAHEKVRLLPPLNISYEDLAAGLAILKKHLA
;
A
#
# COMPACT_ATOMS: atom_id res chain seq x y z
N THR A 1 -7.71 -23.95 1.93
CA THR A 1 -7.22 -25.32 2.12
C THR A 1 -6.82 -25.58 3.57
N PHE A 2 -6.09 -24.65 4.22
CA PHE A 2 -5.63 -24.78 5.61
C PHE A 2 -6.49 -24.03 6.63
N GLY A 3 -7.68 -23.56 6.23
CA GLY A 3 -8.61 -22.87 7.13
C GLY A 3 -9.09 -23.80 8.25
N GLY A 4 -9.14 -23.25 9.48
CA GLY A 4 -9.60 -24.02 10.65
C GLY A 4 -8.55 -24.91 11.32
N THR A 5 -7.31 -24.97 10.82
CA THR A 5 -6.25 -25.66 11.55
C THR A 5 -5.91 -24.92 12.85
N PRO A 6 -5.58 -25.63 13.96
CA PRO A 6 -5.34 -25.00 15.26
C PRO A 6 -4.27 -23.90 15.24
N ILE A 7 -3.18 -24.09 14.49
CA ILE A 7 -2.10 -23.11 14.38
C ILE A 7 -2.59 -21.84 13.67
N CYS A 8 -3.33 -21.99 12.56
CA CYS A 8 -3.88 -20.84 11.84
C CYS A 8 -4.94 -20.10 12.67
N ALA A 9 -5.77 -20.83 13.39
CA ALA A 9 -6.78 -20.25 14.28
C ALA A 9 -6.15 -19.47 15.44
N ALA A 10 -5.13 -20.03 16.08
CA ALA A 10 -4.39 -19.34 17.14
C ALA A 10 -3.70 -18.05 16.64
N ALA A 11 -3.05 -18.11 15.48
CA ALA A 11 -2.44 -16.94 14.86
C ALA A 11 -3.49 -15.87 14.52
N ALA A 12 -4.62 -16.27 13.94
CA ALA A 12 -5.71 -15.36 13.61
C ALA A 12 -6.29 -14.68 14.86
N LEU A 13 -6.53 -15.42 15.93
CA LEU A 13 -7.00 -14.85 17.21
C LEU A 13 -6.01 -13.83 17.77
N ASN A 14 -4.71 -14.13 17.73
CA ASN A 14 -3.68 -13.19 18.19
C ASN A 14 -3.67 -11.90 17.38
N VAL A 15 -3.79 -11.97 16.06
CA VAL A 15 -3.86 -10.77 15.20
C VAL A 15 -5.14 -9.99 15.46
N ILE A 16 -6.29 -10.65 15.47
CA ILE A 16 -7.60 -9.99 15.66
C ILE A 16 -7.67 -9.28 17.02
N SER A 17 -7.14 -9.89 18.08
CA SER A 17 -7.13 -9.27 19.41
C SER A 17 -6.30 -7.98 19.50
N ARG A 18 -5.42 -7.73 18.55
CA ARG A 18 -4.58 -6.52 18.45
C ARG A 18 -5.20 -5.42 17.56
N LEU A 19 -6.22 -5.76 16.78
CA LEU A 19 -6.93 -4.81 15.93
C LEU A 19 -7.95 -4.05 16.76
N ASN A 20 -7.52 -2.92 17.29
CA ASN A 20 -8.31 -2.01 18.13
C ASN A 20 -8.59 -0.69 17.42
N GLU A 21 -9.33 0.19 18.07
CA GLU A 21 -9.71 1.50 17.51
C GLU A 21 -8.50 2.38 17.15
N ASP A 22 -7.40 2.31 17.91
CA ASP A 22 -6.19 3.09 17.61
C ASP A 22 -5.53 2.62 16.32
N VAL A 23 -5.49 1.30 16.09
CA VAL A 23 -4.99 0.72 14.83
C VAL A 23 -5.87 1.18 13.67
N PHE A 24 -7.19 1.14 13.81
CA PHE A 24 -8.11 1.56 12.75
C PHE A 24 -8.02 3.06 12.47
N ALA A 25 -7.89 3.89 13.49
CA ALA A 25 -7.65 5.32 13.33
C ALA A 25 -6.33 5.58 12.57
N GLY A 26 -5.25 4.93 12.99
CA GLY A 26 -3.94 5.03 12.33
C GLY A 26 -3.95 4.58 10.87
N VAL A 27 -4.75 3.56 10.53
CA VAL A 27 -4.94 3.13 9.13
C VAL A 27 -5.64 4.22 8.32
N LYS A 28 -6.68 4.86 8.86
CA LYS A 28 -7.39 5.95 8.19
C LYS A 28 -6.47 7.14 7.93
N GLU A 29 -5.69 7.53 8.93
CA GLU A 29 -4.73 8.65 8.82
C GLU A 29 -3.65 8.39 7.77
N ARG A 30 -3.03 7.20 7.78
CA ARG A 30 -2.02 6.81 6.79
C ARG A 30 -2.60 6.73 5.38
N ALA A 31 -3.81 6.19 5.24
CA ALA A 31 -4.51 6.16 3.95
C ALA A 31 -4.78 7.57 3.41
N ALA A 32 -5.21 8.49 4.27
CA ALA A 32 -5.41 9.89 3.91
C ALA A 32 -4.10 10.56 3.51
N TYR A 33 -3.02 10.29 4.24
CA TYR A 33 -1.68 10.79 3.91
C TYR A 33 -1.22 10.31 2.52
N ILE A 34 -1.31 9.00 2.23
CA ILE A 34 -0.95 8.45 0.91
C ILE A 34 -1.76 9.12 -0.20
N ARG A 35 -3.07 9.24 0.00
CA ARG A 35 -3.95 9.87 -1.01
C ARG A 35 -3.61 11.33 -1.22
N LYS A 36 -3.36 12.09 -0.15
CA LYS A 36 -2.95 13.51 -0.23
C LYS A 36 -1.65 13.66 -1.04
N GLU A 37 -0.66 12.79 -0.79
CA GLU A 37 0.62 12.84 -1.47
C GLU A 37 0.58 12.48 -2.97
N LEU A 38 -0.41 11.70 -3.38
CA LEU A 38 -0.54 11.22 -4.75
C LEU A 38 -1.66 11.91 -5.55
N THR A 39 -2.63 12.54 -4.88
CA THR A 39 -3.73 13.23 -5.56
C THR A 39 -3.21 14.49 -6.26
N GLY A 40 -3.56 14.63 -7.53
CA GLY A 40 -3.12 15.76 -8.36
C GLY A 40 -1.73 15.63 -8.95
N ALA A 41 -1.02 14.54 -8.68
CA ALA A 41 0.23 14.26 -9.40
C ALA A 41 -0.10 13.94 -10.88
N PRO A 42 0.54 14.61 -11.86
CA PRO A 42 0.22 14.46 -13.29
C PRO A 42 0.47 13.05 -13.83
N CYS A 43 1.22 12.25 -13.11
CA CYS A 43 1.54 10.85 -13.44
C CYS A 43 0.53 9.83 -12.88
N VAL A 44 -0.51 10.29 -12.15
CA VAL A 44 -1.52 9.44 -11.51
C VAL A 44 -2.89 9.72 -12.13
N LYS A 45 -3.41 8.73 -12.86
CA LYS A 45 -4.73 8.80 -13.48
C LYS A 45 -5.86 8.60 -12.49
N SER A 46 -5.72 7.64 -11.58
CA SER A 46 -6.72 7.39 -10.53
C SER A 46 -6.13 6.64 -9.35
N ILE A 47 -6.78 6.83 -8.19
CA ILE A 47 -6.45 6.12 -6.95
C ILE A 47 -7.73 5.45 -6.45
N THR A 48 -7.66 4.15 -6.20
CA THR A 48 -8.79 3.33 -5.71
C THR A 48 -8.37 2.53 -4.48
N GLY A 49 -9.34 1.94 -3.81
CA GLY A 49 -9.08 1.06 -2.67
C GLY A 49 -9.64 1.58 -1.35
N LEU A 50 -9.48 0.79 -0.30
CA LEU A 50 -9.96 1.07 1.05
C LEU A 50 -8.81 0.88 2.05
N GLY A 51 -8.73 1.74 3.04
CA GLY A 51 -7.64 1.72 4.02
C GLY A 51 -6.29 1.77 3.32
N LEU A 52 -5.38 0.88 3.69
CA LEU A 52 -4.03 0.78 3.12
C LEU A 52 -3.92 -0.18 1.92
N MET A 53 -5.01 -0.82 1.50
CA MET A 53 -5.05 -1.52 0.22
C MET A 53 -5.40 -0.52 -0.88
N ILE A 54 -4.39 0.03 -1.54
CA ILE A 54 -4.51 1.14 -2.48
C ILE A 54 -4.01 0.72 -3.85
N GLY A 55 -4.83 0.94 -4.87
CA GLY A 55 -4.48 0.75 -6.27
C GLY A 55 -4.29 2.10 -6.96
N ILE A 56 -3.15 2.29 -7.60
CA ILE A 56 -2.77 3.49 -8.33
C ILE A 56 -2.70 3.15 -9.82
N LEU A 57 -3.49 3.83 -10.63
CA LEU A 57 -3.41 3.71 -12.08
C LEU A 57 -2.42 4.77 -12.59
N PRO A 58 -1.26 4.36 -13.15
CA PRO A 58 -0.33 5.30 -13.77
C PRO A 58 -0.93 5.93 -15.04
N GLU A 59 -0.53 7.15 -15.38
CA GLU A 59 -1.01 7.84 -16.58
C GLU A 59 -0.24 7.42 -17.84
N HIS A 60 1.08 7.26 -17.72
CA HIS A 60 1.97 7.12 -18.88
C HIS A 60 2.75 5.79 -18.94
N LYS A 61 2.85 5.07 -17.83
CA LYS A 61 3.60 3.83 -17.69
C LYS A 61 2.68 2.67 -17.33
N THR A 62 3.12 1.46 -17.60
CA THR A 62 2.44 0.27 -17.10
C THR A 62 2.76 0.03 -15.62
N ALA A 63 1.87 -0.63 -14.91
CA ALA A 63 2.10 -1.01 -13.52
C ALA A 63 3.36 -1.89 -13.36
N ALA A 64 3.67 -2.73 -14.36
CA ALA A 64 4.83 -3.59 -14.34
C ALA A 64 6.15 -2.80 -14.46
N GLU A 65 6.21 -1.81 -15.34
CA GLU A 65 7.37 -0.91 -15.47
C GLU A 65 7.63 -0.16 -14.18
N VAL A 66 6.58 0.43 -13.58
CA VAL A 66 6.69 1.15 -12.31
C VAL A 66 7.15 0.20 -11.18
N ALA A 67 6.56 -1.00 -11.08
CA ALA A 67 6.92 -1.95 -10.04
C ALA A 67 8.38 -2.42 -10.18
N SER A 68 8.84 -2.70 -11.40
CA SER A 68 10.22 -3.10 -11.67
C SER A 68 11.21 -1.99 -11.30
N ALA A 69 10.92 -0.76 -11.67
CA ALA A 69 11.79 0.38 -11.36
C ALA A 69 11.81 0.70 -9.85
N CYS A 70 10.66 0.62 -9.17
CA CYS A 70 10.58 0.76 -7.71
C CYS A 70 11.44 -0.29 -6.99
N LEU A 71 11.40 -1.53 -7.45
CA LEU A 71 12.17 -2.62 -6.85
C LEU A 71 13.68 -2.38 -6.93
N GLN A 72 14.17 -1.81 -8.02
CA GLN A 72 15.59 -1.46 -8.17
C GLN A 72 16.03 -0.37 -7.19
N ASP A 73 15.13 0.53 -6.84
CA ASP A 73 15.37 1.59 -5.86
C ASP A 73 15.00 1.18 -4.41
N GLY A 74 14.74 -0.12 -4.18
CA GLY A 74 14.50 -0.67 -2.84
C GLY A 74 13.05 -0.61 -2.35
N LEU A 75 12.09 -0.24 -3.21
CA LEU A 75 10.66 -0.26 -2.88
C LEU A 75 9.96 -1.43 -3.55
N MET A 76 9.46 -2.38 -2.75
CA MET A 76 8.63 -3.47 -3.25
C MET A 76 7.16 -3.02 -3.31
N VAL A 77 6.61 -2.97 -4.50
CA VAL A 77 5.18 -2.80 -4.77
C VAL A 77 4.67 -3.96 -5.62
N LEU A 78 3.37 -4.19 -5.62
CA LEU A 78 2.75 -5.26 -6.41
C LEU A 78 1.98 -4.67 -7.59
N THR A 79 1.69 -5.52 -8.56
CA THR A 79 0.78 -5.19 -9.66
C THR A 79 -0.59 -5.81 -9.42
N ALA A 80 -1.64 -5.10 -9.81
CA ALA A 80 -3.01 -5.60 -9.82
C ALA A 80 -3.66 -5.13 -11.13
N HIS A 81 -3.61 -5.98 -12.14
CA HIS A 81 -3.94 -5.65 -13.52
C HIS A 81 -3.14 -4.42 -13.99
N GLU A 82 -3.81 -3.33 -14.34
CA GLU A 82 -3.18 -2.08 -14.80
C GLU A 82 -2.69 -1.16 -13.67
N LYS A 83 -2.95 -1.54 -12.40
CA LYS A 83 -2.63 -0.71 -11.24
C LYS A 83 -1.41 -1.19 -10.49
N VAL A 84 -0.64 -0.24 -10.00
CA VAL A 84 0.33 -0.48 -8.93
C VAL A 84 -0.43 -0.61 -7.61
N ARG A 85 -0.22 -1.70 -6.89
CA ARG A 85 -0.89 -1.96 -5.61
C ARG A 85 0.05 -1.73 -4.44
N LEU A 86 -0.38 -0.87 -3.53
CA LEU A 86 0.24 -0.68 -2.22
C LEU A 86 -0.52 -1.50 -1.19
N LEU A 87 0.23 -2.18 -0.32
CA LEU A 87 -0.30 -2.90 0.83
C LEU A 87 0.73 -2.88 1.97
N PRO A 88 1.06 -1.70 2.51
CA PRO A 88 2.01 -1.59 3.60
C PRO A 88 1.45 -2.17 4.90
N PRO A 89 2.29 -2.48 5.89
CA PRO A 89 1.85 -2.85 7.24
C PRO A 89 0.92 -1.80 7.84
N LEU A 90 -0.07 -2.22 8.64
CA LEU A 90 -1.04 -1.31 9.25
C LEU A 90 -0.38 -0.27 10.18
N ASN A 91 0.76 -0.62 10.75
CA ASN A 91 1.54 0.20 11.66
C ASN A 91 2.80 0.81 11.05
N ILE A 92 2.90 0.86 9.72
CA ILE A 92 4.06 1.44 9.04
C ILE A 92 4.39 2.84 9.60
N SER A 93 5.67 3.13 9.79
CA SER A 93 6.11 4.45 10.24
C SER A 93 5.84 5.52 9.16
N TYR A 94 5.65 6.77 9.57
CA TYR A 94 5.52 7.86 8.59
C TYR A 94 6.83 8.14 7.85
N GLU A 95 7.96 7.84 8.45
CA GLU A 95 9.28 7.94 7.83
C GLU A 95 9.41 6.96 6.66
N ASP A 96 9.13 5.66 6.90
CA ASP A 96 9.16 4.65 5.84
C ASP A 96 8.12 4.91 4.77
N LEU A 97 6.93 5.36 5.17
CA LEU A 97 5.86 5.70 4.25
C LEU A 97 6.24 6.86 3.33
N ALA A 98 6.84 7.92 3.88
CA ALA A 98 7.31 9.06 3.10
C ALA A 98 8.45 8.67 2.16
N ALA A 99 9.41 7.86 2.62
CA ALA A 99 10.50 7.36 1.79
C ALA A 99 9.98 6.50 0.63
N GLY A 100 9.07 5.57 0.91
CA GLY A 100 8.45 4.73 -0.12
C GLY A 100 7.64 5.55 -1.14
N LEU A 101 6.87 6.55 -0.69
CA LEU A 101 6.11 7.42 -1.58
C LEU A 101 7.02 8.31 -2.45
N ALA A 102 8.19 8.73 -1.95
CA ALA A 102 9.16 9.48 -2.74
C ALA A 102 9.71 8.63 -3.90
N ILE A 103 10.08 7.37 -3.63
CA ILE A 103 10.53 6.41 -4.66
C ILE A 103 9.40 6.16 -5.66
N LEU A 104 8.19 5.90 -5.18
CA LEU A 104 7.04 5.64 -6.03
C LEU A 104 6.74 6.83 -6.97
N LYS A 105 6.70 8.05 -6.45
CA LYS A 105 6.45 9.27 -7.25
C LYS A 105 7.52 9.47 -8.34
N LYS A 106 8.80 9.22 -8.01
CA LYS A 106 9.90 9.26 -8.98
C LYS A 106 9.65 8.33 -10.18
N HIS A 107 9.13 7.13 -9.94
CA HIS A 107 8.93 6.13 -10.99
C HIS A 107 7.55 6.19 -11.65
N LEU A 108 6.57 6.85 -11.05
CA LEU A 108 5.29 7.17 -11.70
C LEU A 108 5.46 8.29 -12.74
N ALA A 109 6.33 9.24 -12.50
CA ALA A 109 6.72 10.27 -13.46
C ALA A 109 7.58 9.65 -14.58
#